data_2eb9a32ff9a0f2bde0504f93d8ca37df
#
_entry.id   2eb9a32ff9a0f2bde0504f93d8ca37df
#
_cell.length_a   1.000
_cell.length_b   1.000
_cell.length_c   1.000
_cell.angle_alpha   90.00
_cell.angle_beta   90.00
_cell.angle_gamma   90.00
#
_symmetry.space_group_name_H-M   'P 1'
#
loop_
_entity.id
_entity.type
_entity.pdbx_description
1 polymer ?
#
loop_
_entity_poly.entity_id
_entity_poly.type
_entity_poly.pdbx_seq_one_letter_code
_entity_poly.pdbx_strand_id
1 'polypeptide(L)'
;MRKQITYVMTALLASIAVSTAATPDKAAMEAKEKAAWQAFKDKNEADFKKVVDKDFRGVYADGILKMQMELSDMKKWDMKSFAISDYDMFSDEKDVVVATYVVKLEGTYEGKDISGTYNAGSVWKLENGNWMAIFHTNVKQEASSAGQ
;
A
#
# COMPACT_ATOMS: atom_id res chain seq x y z
N MET A 1 -61.17 39.87 19.22
CA MET A 1 -60.14 39.76 18.15
C MET A 1 -59.12 38.69 18.64
N ARG A 2 -59.21 37.46 18.11
CA ARG A 2 -58.26 36.38 18.42
C ARG A 2 -57.20 36.34 17.32
N LYS A 3 -55.95 36.62 17.68
CA LYS A 3 -54.81 36.48 16.76
C LYS A 3 -54.41 35.01 16.72
N GLN A 4 -54.53 34.38 15.58
CA GLN A 4 -53.98 33.04 15.32
C GLN A 4 -52.52 33.19 14.95
N ILE A 5 -51.65 32.55 15.70
CA ILE A 5 -50.21 32.46 15.41
C ILE A 5 -50.00 31.11 14.71
N THR A 6 -49.69 31.15 13.40
CA THR A 6 -49.37 30.01 12.58
C THR A 6 -47.88 29.72 12.76
N TYR A 7 -47.55 28.58 13.39
CA TYR A 7 -46.17 28.08 13.44
C TYR A 7 -45.88 27.36 12.13
N VAL A 8 -44.97 27.90 11.30
CA VAL A 8 -44.38 27.21 10.18
C VAL A 8 -43.22 26.36 10.67
N MET A 9 -43.43 25.06 10.71
CA MET A 9 -42.42 24.08 11.07
C MET A 9 -41.61 23.76 9.81
N THR A 10 -40.42 24.36 9.66
CA THR A 10 -39.50 24.04 8.57
C THR A 10 -38.76 22.77 8.92
N ALA A 11 -39.15 21.67 8.31
CA ALA A 11 -38.42 20.39 8.43
C ALA A 11 -37.14 20.47 7.60
N LEU A 12 -35.99 20.53 8.28
CA LEU A 12 -34.67 20.46 7.67
C LEU A 12 -34.36 18.99 7.37
N LEU A 13 -34.58 18.55 6.15
CA LEU A 13 -34.15 17.24 5.66
C LEU A 13 -32.62 17.26 5.48
N ALA A 14 -31.89 16.76 6.47
CA ALA A 14 -30.49 16.48 6.33
C ALA A 14 -30.31 15.26 5.40
N SER A 15 -29.95 15.51 4.14
CA SER A 15 -29.55 14.46 3.20
C SER A 15 -28.21 13.89 3.66
N ILE A 16 -28.25 12.71 4.28
CA ILE A 16 -27.05 11.91 4.53
C ILE A 16 -26.58 11.40 3.17
N ALA A 17 -25.62 12.06 2.56
CA ALA A 17 -24.92 11.52 1.41
C ALA A 17 -24.14 10.29 1.87
N VAL A 18 -24.68 9.10 1.63
CA VAL A 18 -23.93 7.85 1.74
C VAL A 18 -22.91 7.88 0.60
N SER A 19 -21.69 8.29 0.90
CA SER A 19 -20.57 8.15 -0.01
C SER A 19 -20.31 6.66 -0.17
N THR A 20 -20.79 6.09 -1.27
CA THR A 20 -20.36 4.75 -1.70
C THR A 20 -18.90 4.92 -2.10
N ALA A 21 -17.97 4.45 -1.27
CA ALA A 21 -16.58 4.37 -1.66
C ALA A 21 -16.53 3.55 -2.97
N ALA A 22 -16.11 4.22 -4.04
CA ALA A 22 -15.92 3.54 -5.31
C ALA A 22 -14.82 2.48 -5.14
N THR A 23 -14.95 1.37 -5.83
CA THR A 23 -13.88 0.36 -5.93
C THR A 23 -12.59 1.10 -6.31
N PRO A 24 -11.48 0.88 -5.60
CA PRO A 24 -10.25 1.60 -5.89
C PRO A 24 -9.78 1.31 -7.31
N ASP A 25 -9.39 2.36 -8.02
CA ASP A 25 -8.86 2.23 -9.37
C ASP A 25 -7.51 1.49 -9.35
N LYS A 26 -7.36 0.49 -10.22
CA LYS A 26 -6.16 -0.35 -10.31
C LYS A 26 -4.90 0.49 -10.56
N ALA A 27 -4.97 1.46 -11.47
CA ALA A 27 -3.83 2.33 -11.77
C ALA A 27 -3.44 3.22 -10.59
N ALA A 28 -4.43 3.72 -9.83
CA ALA A 28 -4.20 4.50 -8.63
C ALA A 28 -3.54 3.65 -7.52
N MET A 29 -3.96 2.40 -7.36
CA MET A 29 -3.34 1.49 -6.38
C MET A 29 -1.92 1.07 -6.79
N GLU A 30 -1.69 0.78 -8.07
CA GLU A 30 -0.34 0.52 -8.58
C GLU A 30 0.60 1.73 -8.40
N ALA A 31 0.09 2.94 -8.57
CA ALA A 31 0.86 4.16 -8.31
C ALA A 31 1.26 4.29 -6.83
N LYS A 32 0.38 3.89 -5.90
CA LYS A 32 0.71 3.86 -4.46
C LYS A 32 1.76 2.80 -4.13
N GLU A 33 1.68 1.64 -4.75
CA GLU A 33 2.70 0.59 -4.63
C GLU A 33 4.07 1.12 -5.08
N LYS A 34 4.12 1.73 -6.27
CA LYS A 34 5.34 2.38 -6.78
C LYS A 34 5.86 3.48 -5.85
N ALA A 35 4.96 4.26 -5.23
CA ALA A 35 5.35 5.30 -4.27
C ALA A 35 5.99 4.71 -3.01
N ALA A 36 5.48 3.59 -2.49
CA ALA A 36 6.08 2.90 -1.35
C ALA A 36 7.49 2.38 -1.70
N TRP A 37 7.65 1.72 -2.86
CA TRP A 37 8.95 1.25 -3.34
C TRP A 37 9.93 2.40 -3.59
N GLN A 38 9.46 3.52 -4.14
CA GLN A 38 10.30 4.69 -4.38
C GLN A 38 10.78 5.32 -3.07
N ALA A 39 9.87 5.50 -2.10
CA ALA A 39 10.22 6.02 -0.79
C ALA A 39 11.23 5.12 -0.07
N PHE A 40 11.07 3.80 -0.18
CA PHE A 40 12.01 2.82 0.36
C PHE A 40 13.38 2.93 -0.33
N LYS A 41 13.41 2.95 -1.66
CA LYS A 41 14.63 3.13 -2.45
C LYS A 41 15.39 4.40 -2.09
N ASP A 42 14.68 5.51 -1.94
CA ASP A 42 15.26 6.82 -1.63
C ASP A 42 15.61 6.98 -0.13
N LYS A 43 15.31 5.96 0.68
CA LYS A 43 15.45 5.98 2.15
C LYS A 43 14.70 7.16 2.78
N ASN A 44 13.59 7.55 2.17
CA ASN A 44 12.75 8.66 2.61
C ASN A 44 11.69 8.15 3.59
N GLU A 45 12.03 8.13 4.88
CA GLU A 45 11.13 7.69 5.94
C GLU A 45 9.82 8.50 6.00
N ALA A 46 9.88 9.80 5.68
CA ALA A 46 8.70 10.66 5.73
C ALA A 46 7.69 10.30 4.65
N ASP A 47 8.15 10.05 3.42
CA ASP A 47 7.28 9.65 2.32
C ASP A 47 6.81 8.20 2.48
N PHE A 48 7.65 7.31 3.02
CA PHE A 48 7.25 5.94 3.33
C PHE A 48 6.08 5.91 4.33
N LYS A 49 6.14 6.70 5.40
CA LYS A 49 5.07 6.82 6.41
C LYS A 49 3.77 7.45 5.90
N LYS A 50 3.78 8.10 4.73
CA LYS A 50 2.55 8.61 4.10
C LYS A 50 1.73 7.53 3.41
N VAL A 51 2.36 6.41 3.05
CA VAL A 51 1.74 5.32 2.29
C VAL A 51 1.76 3.98 3.02
N VAL A 52 2.55 3.84 4.09
CA VAL A 52 2.65 2.62 4.91
C VAL A 52 2.17 2.90 6.32
N ASP A 53 1.28 2.07 6.83
CA ASP A 53 0.64 2.23 8.14
C ASP A 53 1.61 2.02 9.30
N LYS A 54 1.36 2.69 10.43
CA LYS A 54 2.13 2.55 11.67
C LYS A 54 2.15 1.14 12.23
N ASP A 55 1.08 0.37 12.00
CA ASP A 55 0.92 -1.01 12.44
C ASP A 55 1.29 -2.04 11.37
N PHE A 56 2.01 -1.60 10.33
CA PHE A 56 2.50 -2.41 9.21
C PHE A 56 3.24 -3.68 9.65
N ARG A 57 3.12 -4.73 8.84
CA ARG A 57 3.91 -5.96 8.92
C ARG A 57 4.51 -6.30 7.56
N GLY A 58 5.84 -6.42 7.53
CA GLY A 58 6.57 -7.03 6.44
C GLY A 58 6.91 -8.49 6.79
N VAL A 59 6.71 -9.42 5.86
CA VAL A 59 7.09 -10.83 6.03
C VAL A 59 8.06 -11.22 4.93
N TYR A 60 9.27 -11.56 5.32
CA TYR A 60 10.37 -11.86 4.42
C TYR A 60 11.03 -13.19 4.80
N ALA A 61 11.94 -13.69 3.96
CA ALA A 61 12.61 -14.96 4.18
C ALA A 61 13.39 -15.01 5.49
N ASP A 62 13.91 -13.88 5.94
CA ASP A 62 14.74 -13.73 7.15
C ASP A 62 13.96 -13.27 8.39
N GLY A 63 12.67 -12.94 8.25
CA GLY A 63 11.87 -12.56 9.41
C GLY A 63 10.63 -11.73 9.17
N ILE A 64 10.04 -11.31 10.29
CA ILE A 64 8.85 -10.45 10.31
C ILE A 64 9.25 -9.09 10.87
N LEU A 65 9.04 -8.05 10.08
CA LEU A 65 9.38 -6.69 10.45
C LEU A 65 8.11 -5.90 10.78
N LYS A 66 8.21 -5.06 11.80
CA LYS A 66 7.25 -4.00 12.12
C LYS A 66 7.78 -2.68 11.57
N MET A 67 6.94 -1.65 11.49
CA MET A 67 7.30 -0.34 10.92
C MET A 67 8.69 0.15 11.37
N GLN A 68 9.00 0.17 12.66
CA GLN A 68 10.30 0.67 13.13
C GLN A 68 11.49 -0.18 12.67
N MET A 69 11.28 -1.49 12.56
CA MET A 69 12.29 -2.41 12.06
C MET A 69 12.46 -2.21 10.55
N GLU A 70 11.37 -2.03 9.81
CA GLU A 70 11.37 -1.75 8.38
C GLU A 70 12.16 -0.46 8.05
N LEU A 71 11.92 0.62 8.81
CA LEU A 71 12.67 1.87 8.66
C LEU A 71 14.16 1.72 9.00
N SER A 72 14.49 0.88 9.96
CA SER A 72 15.88 0.57 10.28
C SER A 72 16.52 -0.28 9.20
N ASP A 73 15.78 -1.24 8.65
CA ASP A 73 16.23 -2.13 7.60
C ASP A 73 16.44 -1.40 6.27
N MET A 74 15.56 -0.48 5.93
CA MET A 74 15.65 0.41 4.77
C MET A 74 17.04 1.05 4.63
N LYS A 75 17.71 1.39 5.75
CA LYS A 75 19.02 2.04 5.75
C LYS A 75 20.15 1.13 5.27
N LYS A 76 19.96 -0.18 5.35
CA LYS A 76 20.92 -1.22 4.95
C LYS A 76 20.88 -1.53 3.45
N TRP A 77 19.79 -1.14 2.79
CA TRP A 77 19.59 -1.33 1.36
C TRP A 77 20.32 -0.25 0.57
N ASP A 78 20.88 -0.64 -0.57
CA ASP A 78 21.35 0.27 -1.61
C ASP A 78 20.69 -0.14 -2.92
N MET A 79 19.40 0.24 -3.07
CA MET A 79 18.58 -0.08 -4.23
C MET A 79 18.85 0.93 -5.34
N LYS A 80 19.36 0.46 -6.47
CA LYS A 80 19.65 1.29 -7.66
C LYS A 80 18.40 1.50 -8.51
N SER A 81 17.67 0.43 -8.75
CA SER A 81 16.45 0.47 -9.55
C SER A 81 15.44 -0.57 -9.10
N PHE A 82 14.18 -0.33 -9.42
CA PHE A 82 13.10 -1.32 -9.36
C PHE A 82 12.14 -1.12 -10.52
N ALA A 83 11.47 -2.19 -10.94
CA ALA A 83 10.39 -2.16 -11.92
C ALA A 83 9.30 -3.14 -11.51
N ILE A 84 8.06 -2.66 -11.46
CA ILE A 84 6.87 -3.48 -11.17
C ILE A 84 6.24 -3.90 -12.49
N SER A 85 5.89 -5.17 -12.59
CA SER A 85 5.12 -5.77 -13.69
C SER A 85 4.07 -6.73 -13.15
N ASP A 86 3.16 -7.15 -14.01
CA ASP A 86 2.11 -8.14 -13.72
C ASP A 86 1.27 -7.75 -12.48
N TYR A 87 1.07 -6.44 -12.30
CA TYR A 87 0.29 -5.94 -11.18
C TYR A 87 -1.17 -6.36 -11.33
N ASP A 88 -1.66 -7.05 -10.33
CA ASP A 88 -3.06 -7.41 -10.21
C ASP A 88 -3.58 -7.13 -8.81
N MET A 89 -4.89 -6.92 -8.68
CA MET A 89 -5.52 -6.67 -7.40
C MET A 89 -6.95 -7.18 -7.37
N PHE A 90 -7.41 -7.53 -6.18
CA PHE A 90 -8.83 -7.75 -5.91
C PHE A 90 -9.25 -7.04 -4.62
N SER A 91 -10.55 -6.75 -4.51
CA SER A 91 -11.17 -6.13 -3.36
C SER A 91 -12.62 -6.59 -3.26
N ASP A 92 -12.91 -7.39 -2.26
CA ASP A 92 -14.29 -7.81 -1.92
C ASP A 92 -14.90 -6.89 -0.85
N GLU A 93 -14.07 -6.08 -0.19
CA GLU A 93 -14.46 -5.13 0.84
C GLU A 93 -14.19 -3.69 0.38
N LYS A 94 -14.98 -2.75 0.90
CA LYS A 94 -14.89 -1.34 0.47
C LYS A 94 -13.58 -0.65 0.86
N ASP A 95 -12.89 -1.18 1.84
CA ASP A 95 -11.75 -0.56 2.52
C ASP A 95 -10.50 -1.45 2.55
N VAL A 96 -10.49 -2.57 1.82
CA VAL A 96 -9.33 -3.47 1.72
C VAL A 96 -9.05 -3.81 0.27
N VAL A 97 -7.78 -3.77 -0.11
CA VAL A 97 -7.25 -4.25 -1.40
C VAL A 97 -6.12 -5.23 -1.13
N VAL A 98 -6.15 -6.36 -1.80
CA VAL A 98 -5.02 -7.28 -1.90
C VAL A 98 -4.40 -7.11 -3.29
N ALA A 99 -3.11 -6.79 -3.34
CA ALA A 99 -2.35 -6.63 -4.56
C ALA A 99 -1.27 -7.71 -4.67
N THR A 100 -1.05 -8.19 -5.88
CA THR A 100 0.06 -9.08 -6.22
C THR A 100 0.76 -8.57 -7.46
N TYR A 101 2.09 -8.75 -7.53
CA TYR A 101 2.87 -8.27 -8.66
C TYR A 101 4.25 -8.94 -8.69
N VAL A 102 4.96 -8.72 -9.78
CA VAL A 102 6.37 -9.06 -9.91
C VAL A 102 7.18 -7.77 -9.79
N VAL A 103 8.25 -7.79 -9.02
CA VAL A 103 9.20 -6.70 -8.97
C VAL A 103 10.59 -7.19 -9.35
N LYS A 104 11.20 -6.53 -10.34
CA LYS A 104 12.62 -6.68 -10.68
C LYS A 104 13.38 -5.56 -10.00
N LEU A 105 14.39 -5.88 -9.23
CA LEU A 105 15.21 -4.89 -8.55
C LEU A 105 16.71 -5.13 -8.81
N GLU A 106 17.47 -4.04 -8.71
CA GLU A 106 18.93 -4.05 -8.74
C GLU A 106 19.45 -3.31 -7.50
N GLY A 107 20.36 -3.92 -6.78
CA GLY A 107 20.91 -3.30 -5.58
C GLY A 107 21.62 -4.28 -4.67
N THR A 108 22.03 -3.77 -3.52
CA THR A 108 22.68 -4.54 -2.46
C THR A 108 21.97 -4.36 -1.13
N TYR A 109 22.10 -5.37 -0.27
CA TYR A 109 21.72 -5.35 1.13
C TYR A 109 22.96 -5.63 1.99
N GLU A 110 23.36 -4.68 2.83
CA GLU A 110 24.64 -4.76 3.59
C GLU A 110 25.83 -5.11 2.68
N GLY A 111 25.86 -4.57 1.46
CA GLY A 111 26.92 -4.79 0.47
C GLY A 111 26.82 -6.11 -0.31
N LYS A 112 25.86 -6.99 0.00
CA LYS A 112 25.63 -8.24 -0.74
C LYS A 112 24.66 -8.00 -1.87
N ASP A 113 24.96 -8.49 -3.07
CA ASP A 113 24.05 -8.39 -4.23
C ASP A 113 22.74 -9.16 -3.96
N ILE A 114 21.64 -8.41 -4.08
CA ILE A 114 20.28 -8.96 -3.94
C ILE A 114 19.47 -8.75 -5.22
N SER A 115 20.14 -8.33 -6.29
CA SER A 115 19.47 -8.12 -7.58
C SER A 115 18.73 -9.38 -8.03
N GLY A 116 17.59 -9.18 -8.68
CA GLY A 116 16.76 -10.29 -9.15
C GLY A 116 15.31 -9.92 -9.34
N THR A 117 14.53 -10.95 -9.60
CA THR A 117 13.07 -10.88 -9.75
C THR A 117 12.41 -11.51 -8.54
N TYR A 118 11.38 -10.85 -8.03
CA TYR A 118 10.66 -11.25 -6.82
C TYR A 118 9.15 -11.31 -7.11
N ASN A 119 8.48 -12.31 -6.58
CA ASN A 119 7.04 -12.30 -6.40
C ASN A 119 6.72 -11.48 -5.17
N ALA A 120 5.81 -10.55 -5.27
CA ALA A 120 5.46 -9.64 -4.18
C ALA A 120 3.95 -9.55 -3.98
N GLY A 121 3.54 -9.19 -2.79
CA GLY A 121 2.16 -8.94 -2.45
C GLY A 121 2.02 -7.95 -1.31
N SER A 122 0.94 -7.17 -1.37
CA SER A 122 0.61 -6.15 -0.38
C SER A 122 -0.87 -6.19 -0.02
N VAL A 123 -1.18 -5.83 1.20
CA VAL A 123 -2.55 -5.54 1.63
C VAL A 123 -2.63 -4.05 1.97
N TRP A 124 -3.57 -3.39 1.33
CA TRP A 124 -3.88 -1.98 1.53
C TRP A 124 -5.22 -1.82 2.23
N LYS A 125 -5.30 -0.88 3.15
CA LYS A 125 -6.52 -0.55 3.88
C LYS A 125 -6.83 0.93 3.73
N LEU A 126 -8.10 1.25 3.51
CA LEU A 126 -8.58 2.64 3.47
C LEU A 126 -8.81 3.14 4.91
N GLU A 127 -8.00 4.10 5.34
CA GLU A 127 -8.10 4.72 6.65
C GLU A 127 -8.21 6.24 6.51
N ASN A 128 -9.27 6.82 7.07
CA ASN A 128 -9.52 8.27 7.02
C ASN A 128 -9.41 8.87 5.60
N GLY A 129 -9.88 8.13 4.58
CA GLY A 129 -9.82 8.54 3.18
C GLY A 129 -8.49 8.30 2.47
N ASN A 130 -7.50 7.70 3.14
CA ASN A 130 -6.19 7.37 2.58
C ASN A 130 -5.97 5.86 2.53
N TRP A 131 -5.51 5.36 1.41
CA TRP A 131 -5.05 3.99 1.29
C TRP A 131 -3.66 3.85 1.89
N MET A 132 -3.52 2.98 2.89
CA MET A 132 -2.29 2.70 3.62
C MET A 132 -1.92 1.22 3.47
N ALA A 133 -0.67 0.91 3.16
CA ALA A 133 -0.18 -0.47 3.18
C ALA A 133 -0.07 -0.97 4.62
N ILE A 134 -0.77 -2.04 4.94
CA ILE A 134 -0.74 -2.67 6.28
C ILE A 134 0.09 -3.95 6.29
N PHE A 135 0.34 -4.52 5.12
CA PHE A 135 1.12 -5.75 4.96
C PHE A 135 1.90 -5.73 3.64
N HIS A 136 3.10 -6.28 3.66
CA HIS A 136 3.89 -6.55 2.46
C HIS A 136 4.71 -7.84 2.62
N THR A 137 4.92 -8.50 1.50
CA THR A 137 5.84 -9.63 1.39
C THR A 137 6.51 -9.64 0.01
N ASN A 138 7.73 -10.13 -0.07
CA ASN A 138 8.35 -10.49 -1.33
C ASN A 138 9.23 -11.73 -1.16
N VAL A 139 9.27 -12.53 -2.22
CA VAL A 139 10.05 -13.77 -2.29
C VAL A 139 10.83 -13.77 -3.60
N LYS A 140 12.15 -13.92 -3.50
CA LYS A 140 13.00 -14.00 -4.69
C LYS A 140 12.62 -15.23 -5.52
N GLN A 141 12.45 -15.03 -6.83
CA GLN A 141 12.26 -16.15 -7.75
C GLN A 141 13.58 -16.94 -7.85
N GLU A 142 13.47 -18.25 -7.77
CA GLU A 142 14.60 -19.09 -8.08
C GLU A 142 14.92 -18.98 -9.58
N ALA A 143 16.21 -18.97 -9.92
CA ALA A 143 16.60 -19.08 -11.30
C ALA A 143 16.02 -20.38 -11.86
N SER A 144 15.20 -20.29 -12.92
CA SER A 144 14.75 -21.48 -13.63
C SER A 144 15.99 -22.30 -13.97
N SER A 145 16.10 -23.49 -13.38
CA SER A 145 17.03 -24.48 -13.88
C SER A 145 16.54 -24.88 -15.26
N ALA A 146 16.97 -24.11 -16.26
CA ALA A 146 16.70 -24.44 -17.64
C ALA A 146 17.35 -25.78 -17.93
N GLY A 147 16.51 -26.78 -18.10
CA GLY A 147 16.68 -28.06 -18.73
C GLY A 147 18.05 -28.76 -18.60
N GLN A 148 18.07 -29.83 -17.85
CA GLN A 148 18.87 -31.00 -18.22
C GLN A 148 18.08 -31.83 -19.19
#